data_2fd88b6c90028f63ba4ad0c08386de68
#
_entry.id   2fd88b6c90028f63ba4ad0c08386de68
#
_cell.length_a   1.000
_cell.length_b   1.000
_cell.length_c   1.000
_cell.angle_alpha   90.00
_cell.angle_beta   90.00
_cell.angle_gamma   90.00
#
_symmetry.space_group_name_H-M   'P 1'
#
loop_
_entity.id
_entity.type
_entity.pdbx_description
1 polymer ?
#
loop_
_entity_poly.entity_id
_entity_poly.type
_entity_poly.pdbx_seq_one_letter_code
_entity_poly.pdbx_strand_id
1 'polypeptide(L)'
;MIRYLFISVLIFIISCSDKKQPVDISVIRDSINAISTNKKMVKIDSGSYQAFYGKDSGNIVRVKAFYLDETAVTNAEYLKFLKANPQWTRNNVLRLKADENYLKNWKSDFEIPEGVSPDAPVTNVSWFAAVAYAKSVGKRLPTVDEWEFAALADEHTANASLKPEFTAYILNSYQKKYKYKKPVKQNRPNYYGLYDMYGVVWEWTEDFSSVMMTRESRNDKSENEGLYCAAGALTSSDLRNYAAFMRFALRGSIQANYCINNLGFRCAKDID
;
A
#
# COMPACT_ATOMS: atom_id res chain seq x y z
N MET A 1 -0.42 -25.42 -85.43
CA MET A 1 0.73 -25.09 -84.54
C MET A 1 0.23 -24.12 -83.46
N ILE A 2 -0.09 -24.67 -82.31
CA ILE A 2 -0.63 -23.90 -81.17
C ILE A 2 0.53 -23.68 -80.21
N ARG A 3 0.94 -22.41 -80.03
CA ARG A 3 1.96 -21.99 -79.04
C ARG A 3 1.29 -21.80 -77.71
N TYR A 4 1.65 -22.62 -76.71
CA TYR A 4 1.28 -22.44 -75.32
C TYR A 4 2.22 -21.41 -74.68
N LEU A 5 1.61 -20.31 -74.21
CA LEU A 5 2.29 -19.26 -73.42
C LEU A 5 2.21 -19.65 -71.93
N PHE A 6 3.33 -20.03 -71.32
CA PHE A 6 3.42 -20.26 -69.88
C PHE A 6 3.58 -18.94 -69.20
N ILE A 7 2.54 -18.48 -68.50
CA ILE A 7 2.60 -17.37 -67.60
C ILE A 7 3.04 -17.90 -66.23
N SER A 8 4.29 -17.58 -65.83
CA SER A 8 4.84 -17.90 -64.53
C SER A 8 4.36 -16.84 -63.53
N VAL A 9 3.41 -17.21 -62.65
CA VAL A 9 2.95 -16.34 -61.58
C VAL A 9 3.92 -16.48 -60.40
N LEU A 10 4.73 -15.44 -60.18
CA LEU A 10 5.63 -15.35 -59.05
C LEU A 10 4.81 -14.87 -57.81
N ILE A 11 4.47 -15.79 -56.91
CA ILE A 11 3.81 -15.47 -55.67
C ILE A 11 4.88 -14.96 -54.68
N PHE A 12 4.91 -13.64 -54.45
CA PHE A 12 5.67 -13.04 -53.36
C PHE A 12 4.92 -13.32 -52.05
N ILE A 13 5.40 -14.27 -51.26
CA ILE A 13 4.98 -14.45 -49.88
C ILE A 13 5.68 -13.37 -49.04
N ILE A 14 5.00 -12.25 -48.77
CA ILE A 14 5.43 -11.29 -47.78
C ILE A 14 5.15 -11.90 -46.40
N SER A 15 6.16 -12.51 -45.82
CA SER A 15 6.14 -12.96 -44.44
C SER A 15 6.29 -11.71 -43.57
N CYS A 16 5.19 -11.14 -43.10
CA CYS A 16 5.19 -10.20 -42.00
C CYS A 16 5.56 -10.94 -40.72
N SER A 17 6.85 -11.00 -40.44
CA SER A 17 7.35 -11.38 -39.12
C SER A 17 7.27 -10.12 -38.23
N ASP A 18 6.11 -9.90 -37.61
CA ASP A 18 5.98 -8.99 -36.48
C ASP A 18 6.79 -9.54 -35.29
N LYS A 19 8.10 -9.30 -35.33
CA LYS A 19 8.91 -9.39 -34.11
C LYS A 19 8.45 -8.24 -33.22
N LYS A 20 7.53 -8.54 -32.30
CA LYS A 20 7.29 -7.67 -31.15
C LYS A 20 8.64 -7.40 -30.51
N GLN A 21 9.16 -6.20 -30.70
CA GLN A 21 10.34 -5.75 -29.97
C GLN A 21 10.01 -5.86 -28.46
N PRO A 22 10.90 -6.44 -27.65
CA PRO A 22 10.72 -6.44 -26.23
C PRO A 22 10.57 -4.98 -25.79
N VAL A 23 9.46 -4.68 -25.12
CA VAL A 23 9.23 -3.36 -24.52
C VAL A 23 10.39 -3.10 -23.57
N ASP A 24 11.22 -2.12 -23.89
CA ASP A 24 12.34 -1.72 -23.04
C ASP A 24 11.76 -1.12 -21.75
N ILE A 25 11.77 -1.92 -20.69
CA ILE A 25 11.28 -1.55 -19.36
C ILE A 25 12.09 -0.37 -18.79
N SER A 26 13.28 -0.08 -19.34
CA SER A 26 14.10 1.07 -18.97
C SER A 26 13.49 2.41 -19.36
N VAL A 27 12.61 2.44 -20.36
CA VAL A 27 11.89 3.63 -20.84
C VAL A 27 10.73 4.03 -19.90
N ILE A 28 10.32 3.15 -18.98
CA ILE A 28 9.26 3.43 -17.99
C ILE A 28 9.87 3.91 -16.66
N ARG A 29 11.07 4.43 -16.65
CA ARG A 29 11.53 5.25 -15.52
C ARG A 29 10.86 6.62 -15.63
N ASP A 30 9.64 6.72 -15.10
CA ASP A 30 9.05 8.02 -14.86
C ASP A 30 10.05 8.86 -14.07
N SER A 31 10.54 9.93 -14.67
CA SER A 31 11.32 10.92 -13.93
C SER A 31 10.38 11.52 -12.87
N ILE A 32 10.63 11.19 -11.61
CA ILE A 32 9.89 11.74 -10.47
C ILE A 32 10.55 13.04 -10.08
N ASN A 33 9.83 14.14 -10.20
CA ASN A 33 10.29 15.44 -9.73
C ASN A 33 10.26 15.48 -8.21
N ALA A 34 11.37 15.80 -7.59
CA ALA A 34 11.48 15.96 -6.15
C ALA A 34 10.63 17.14 -5.65
N ILE A 35 10.00 16.98 -4.50
CA ILE A 35 9.27 18.03 -3.81
C ILE A 35 9.78 18.18 -2.37
N SER A 36 9.69 19.40 -1.85
CA SER A 36 9.99 19.64 -0.43
C SER A 36 8.76 19.39 0.44
N THR A 37 9.00 18.76 1.57
CA THR A 37 7.98 18.54 2.61
C THR A 37 8.56 18.83 4.00
N ASN A 38 7.78 19.50 4.84
CA ASN A 38 8.11 19.71 6.26
C ASN A 38 7.43 18.68 7.16
N LYS A 39 7.00 17.55 6.59
CA LYS A 39 6.32 16.50 7.34
C LYS A 39 7.23 15.93 8.41
N LYS A 40 6.78 16.01 9.65
CA LYS A 40 7.49 15.47 10.80
C LYS A 40 7.55 13.95 10.71
N MET A 41 8.73 13.43 10.97
CA MET A 41 8.97 12.00 11.13
C MET A 41 9.37 11.69 12.55
N VAL A 42 9.00 10.52 13.00
CA VAL A 42 9.32 10.01 14.33
C VAL A 42 10.32 8.88 14.19
N LYS A 43 11.37 8.89 14.99
CA LYS A 43 12.33 7.80 15.08
C LYS A 43 11.73 6.63 15.83
N ILE A 44 11.74 5.48 15.23
CA ILE A 44 11.38 4.19 15.85
C ILE A 44 12.69 3.44 16.07
N ASP A 45 13.02 3.16 17.31
CA ASP A 45 14.24 2.40 17.63
C ASP A 45 14.08 0.93 17.25
N SER A 46 15.21 0.26 17.00
CA SER A 46 15.23 -1.16 16.66
C SER A 46 14.62 -1.99 17.78
N GLY A 47 13.95 -3.06 17.40
CA GLY A 47 13.34 -3.97 18.37
C GLY A 47 12.91 -5.28 17.71
N SER A 48 12.05 -6.00 18.40
CA SER A 48 11.45 -7.22 17.88
C SER A 48 10.02 -7.37 18.35
N TYR A 49 9.23 -8.08 17.57
CA TYR A 49 7.85 -8.39 17.91
C TYR A 49 7.49 -9.81 17.43
N GLN A 50 6.43 -10.34 18.00
CA GLN A 50 5.88 -11.62 17.56
C GLN A 50 4.94 -11.36 16.38
N ALA A 51 5.35 -11.82 15.20
CA ALA A 51 4.51 -11.70 14.00
C ALA A 51 3.27 -12.59 14.10
N PHE A 52 2.18 -12.12 13.49
CA PHE A 52 0.92 -12.88 13.43
C PHE A 52 1.03 -14.13 12.56
N TYR A 53 1.84 -14.07 11.49
CA TYR A 53 2.08 -15.20 10.59
C TYR A 53 3.45 -15.82 10.77
N GLY A 54 3.47 -17.16 10.80
CA GLY A 54 4.66 -17.99 10.83
C GLY A 54 4.32 -19.44 11.17
N LYS A 55 5.13 -20.38 10.71
CA LYS A 55 4.91 -21.85 10.93
C LYS A 55 4.83 -22.25 12.40
N ASP A 56 5.35 -21.40 13.28
CA ASP A 56 5.29 -21.59 14.72
C ASP A 56 4.80 -20.31 15.39
N SER A 57 3.95 -20.46 16.38
CA SER A 57 3.40 -19.40 17.23
C SER A 57 4.47 -18.59 18.00
N GLY A 58 5.70 -18.59 17.53
CA GLY A 58 6.89 -17.99 18.11
C GLY A 58 7.78 -17.20 17.14
N ASN A 59 7.35 -16.92 15.92
CA ASN A 59 8.18 -16.16 14.97
C ASN A 59 8.41 -14.74 15.47
N ILE A 60 9.60 -14.52 16.01
CA ILE A 60 10.07 -13.20 16.42
C ILE A 60 10.72 -12.53 15.21
N VAL A 61 10.11 -11.44 14.75
CA VAL A 61 10.64 -10.57 13.71
C VAL A 61 11.48 -9.48 14.34
N ARG A 62 12.67 -9.25 13.79
CA ARG A 62 13.56 -8.15 14.18
C ARG A 62 13.38 -7.00 13.23
N VAL A 63 13.09 -5.82 13.77
CA VAL A 63 12.93 -4.57 13.01
C VAL A 63 14.13 -3.68 13.31
N LYS A 64 14.79 -3.17 12.27
CA LYS A 64 15.85 -2.17 12.41
C LYS A 64 15.25 -0.82 12.78
N ALA A 65 16.04 0.07 13.33
CA ALA A 65 15.60 1.44 13.59
C ALA A 65 15.33 2.17 12.26
N PHE A 66 14.28 2.98 12.22
CA PHE A 66 13.83 3.73 11.04
C PHE A 66 13.06 4.98 11.44
N TYR A 67 12.83 5.87 10.49
CA TYR A 67 11.90 6.98 10.66
C TYR A 67 10.55 6.67 10.03
N LEU A 68 9.46 7.08 10.67
CA LEU A 68 8.10 6.96 10.17
C LEU A 68 7.40 8.31 10.21
N ASP A 69 6.64 8.67 9.18
CA ASP A 69 5.82 9.87 9.18
C ASP A 69 4.85 9.87 10.37
N GLU A 70 4.78 10.98 11.09
CA GLU A 70 3.91 11.15 12.24
C GLU A 70 2.44 10.85 11.92
N THR A 71 2.00 11.16 10.70
CA THR A 71 0.63 10.97 10.19
C THR A 71 0.64 10.40 8.79
N ALA A 72 -0.51 9.89 8.33
CA ALA A 72 -0.73 9.58 6.92
C ALA A 72 -0.50 10.82 6.03
N VAL A 73 -0.15 10.61 4.76
CA VAL A 73 -0.02 11.69 3.76
C VAL A 73 -1.38 12.33 3.54
N THR A 74 -1.41 13.66 3.54
CA THR A 74 -2.64 14.44 3.40
C THR A 74 -2.97 14.79 1.95
N ASN A 75 -4.21 15.18 1.68
CA ASN A 75 -4.63 15.67 0.36
C ASN A 75 -3.82 16.89 -0.08
N ALA A 76 -3.52 17.83 0.84
CA ALA A 76 -2.71 19.00 0.53
C ALA A 76 -1.27 18.63 0.14
N GLU A 77 -0.66 17.68 0.85
CA GLU A 77 0.68 17.17 0.53
C GLU A 77 0.67 16.45 -0.83
N TYR A 78 -0.35 15.63 -1.08
CA TYR A 78 -0.48 14.91 -2.34
C TYR A 78 -0.77 15.84 -3.53
N LEU A 79 -1.52 16.93 -3.32
CA LEU A 79 -1.74 17.96 -4.34
C LEU A 79 -0.44 18.62 -4.78
N LYS A 80 0.50 18.88 -3.85
CA LYS A 80 1.84 19.39 -4.20
C LYS A 80 2.59 18.41 -5.10
N PHE A 81 2.50 17.12 -4.78
CA PHE A 81 3.10 16.07 -5.60
C PHE A 81 2.52 16.05 -7.02
N LEU A 82 1.21 16.10 -7.17
CA LEU A 82 0.54 16.09 -8.49
C LEU A 82 0.94 17.30 -9.34
N LYS A 83 1.08 18.49 -8.72
CA LYS A 83 1.51 19.72 -9.42
C LYS A 83 2.93 19.60 -9.97
N ALA A 84 3.83 18.95 -9.22
CA ALA A 84 5.22 18.71 -9.65
C ALA A 84 5.36 17.52 -10.61
N ASN A 85 4.42 16.59 -10.57
CA ASN A 85 4.43 15.31 -11.28
C ASN A 85 3.10 15.06 -12.02
N PRO A 86 2.76 15.86 -13.06
CA PRO A 86 1.46 15.80 -13.74
C PRO A 86 1.11 14.44 -14.35
N GLN A 87 2.09 13.58 -14.63
CA GLN A 87 1.89 12.22 -15.11
C GLN A 87 1.14 11.32 -14.09
N TRP A 88 1.03 11.77 -12.84
CA TRP A 88 0.29 11.11 -11.78
C TRP A 88 -1.08 11.74 -11.49
N THR A 89 -1.53 12.69 -12.30
CA THR A 89 -2.89 13.20 -12.20
C THR A 89 -3.90 12.14 -12.64
N ARG A 90 -5.16 12.30 -12.22
CA ARG A 90 -6.22 11.32 -12.53
C ARG A 90 -6.40 11.10 -14.04
N ASN A 91 -6.26 12.18 -14.84
CA ASN A 91 -6.43 12.08 -16.28
C ASN A 91 -5.21 11.53 -17.02
N ASN A 92 -4.01 11.58 -16.41
CA ASN A 92 -2.75 11.19 -17.07
C ASN A 92 -2.18 9.85 -16.57
N VAL A 93 -2.58 9.38 -15.39
CA VAL A 93 -2.04 8.14 -14.85
C VAL A 93 -2.37 6.94 -15.74
N LEU A 94 -1.38 6.09 -15.99
CA LEU A 94 -1.58 4.87 -16.78
C LEU A 94 -2.49 3.87 -16.04
N ARG A 95 -3.44 3.27 -16.74
CA ARG A 95 -4.36 2.27 -16.18
C ARG A 95 -3.66 1.04 -15.59
N LEU A 96 -2.48 0.73 -16.07
CA LEU A 96 -1.63 -0.31 -15.49
C LEU A 96 -1.18 0.04 -14.05
N LYS A 97 -1.01 1.35 -13.75
CA LYS A 97 -0.53 1.86 -12.47
C LYS A 97 -1.65 2.24 -11.50
N ALA A 98 -2.84 2.53 -11.99
CA ALA A 98 -3.98 2.89 -11.15
C ALA A 98 -5.30 2.55 -11.85
N ASP A 99 -6.24 1.96 -11.14
CA ASP A 99 -7.57 1.63 -11.66
C ASP A 99 -8.45 2.88 -11.86
N GLU A 100 -9.70 2.68 -12.28
CA GLU A 100 -10.64 3.78 -12.54
C GLU A 100 -11.08 4.54 -11.28
N ASN A 101 -10.78 4.01 -10.09
CA ASN A 101 -11.10 4.66 -8.83
C ASN A 101 -10.01 5.62 -8.36
N TYR A 102 -8.90 5.75 -9.11
CA TYR A 102 -7.81 6.66 -8.76
C TYR A 102 -8.29 8.10 -8.66
N LEU A 103 -8.12 8.70 -7.48
CA LEU A 103 -8.59 10.05 -7.14
C LEU A 103 -10.04 10.32 -7.60
N LYS A 104 -10.88 9.29 -7.60
CA LYS A 104 -12.26 9.33 -8.13
C LYS A 104 -13.11 10.43 -7.52
N ASN A 105 -12.88 10.72 -6.23
CA ASN A 105 -13.65 11.72 -5.49
C ASN A 105 -13.12 13.14 -5.69
N TRP A 106 -11.95 13.35 -6.30
CA TRP A 106 -11.42 14.66 -6.59
C TRP A 106 -12.22 15.31 -7.72
N LYS A 107 -12.52 16.61 -7.61
CA LYS A 107 -13.31 17.34 -8.63
C LYS A 107 -12.56 17.41 -9.96
N SER A 108 -11.25 17.63 -9.92
CA SER A 108 -10.36 17.69 -11.08
C SER A 108 -8.97 17.14 -10.71
N ASP A 109 -8.02 17.21 -11.63
CA ASP A 109 -6.63 16.78 -11.42
C ASP A 109 -5.93 17.51 -10.26
N PHE A 110 -6.38 18.73 -9.95
CA PHE A 110 -5.76 19.59 -8.94
C PHE A 110 -6.75 20.17 -7.92
N GLU A 111 -7.92 19.57 -7.78
CA GLU A 111 -8.97 20.05 -6.91
C GLU A 111 -9.46 18.97 -5.95
N ILE A 112 -9.19 19.21 -4.67
CA ILE A 112 -9.54 18.29 -3.57
C ILE A 112 -11.07 18.09 -3.51
N PRO A 113 -11.56 16.92 -3.06
CA PRO A 113 -12.98 16.63 -2.96
C PRO A 113 -13.73 17.65 -2.08
N GLU A 114 -14.95 17.98 -2.47
CA GLU A 114 -15.81 18.81 -1.63
C GLU A 114 -16.15 18.15 -0.30
N GLY A 115 -16.16 18.93 0.78
CA GLY A 115 -16.42 18.43 2.13
C GLY A 115 -15.32 17.55 2.73
N VAL A 116 -14.15 17.50 2.08
CA VAL A 116 -12.96 16.81 2.59
C VAL A 116 -11.92 17.86 2.98
N SER A 117 -11.37 17.75 4.19
CA SER A 117 -10.29 18.65 4.62
C SER A 117 -9.04 18.47 3.75
N PRO A 118 -8.33 19.56 3.39
CA PRO A 118 -6.98 19.46 2.79
C PRO A 118 -6.01 18.68 3.66
N ASP A 119 -6.17 18.72 4.98
CA ASP A 119 -5.35 18.01 5.96
C ASP A 119 -5.89 16.59 6.25
N ALA A 120 -6.94 16.14 5.58
CA ALA A 120 -7.38 14.76 5.68
C ALA A 120 -6.44 13.84 4.89
N PRO A 121 -6.30 12.57 5.29
CA PRO A 121 -5.51 11.59 4.54
C PRO A 121 -5.95 11.50 3.08
N VAL A 122 -4.99 11.46 2.17
CA VAL A 122 -5.30 11.11 0.77
C VAL A 122 -5.71 9.64 0.67
N THR A 123 -6.76 9.38 -0.10
CA THR A 123 -7.26 8.03 -0.39
C THR A 123 -7.55 7.86 -1.87
N ASN A 124 -7.99 6.70 -2.29
CA ASN A 124 -8.12 6.37 -3.70
C ASN A 124 -6.80 6.54 -4.46
N VAL A 125 -5.71 6.14 -3.86
CA VAL A 125 -4.37 6.13 -4.46
C VAL A 125 -3.87 4.69 -4.55
N SER A 126 -3.20 4.37 -5.67
CA SER A 126 -2.60 3.05 -5.87
C SER A 126 -1.27 2.93 -5.12
N TRP A 127 -0.79 1.70 -4.96
CA TRP A 127 0.55 1.44 -4.43
C TRP A 127 1.64 2.11 -5.28
N PHE A 128 1.53 2.04 -6.60
CA PHE A 128 2.48 2.70 -7.51
C PHE A 128 2.55 4.21 -7.29
N ALA A 129 1.39 4.85 -7.10
CA ALA A 129 1.31 6.29 -6.85
C ALA A 129 1.84 6.66 -5.46
N ALA A 130 1.58 5.82 -4.44
CA ALA A 130 2.14 5.99 -3.11
C ALA A 130 3.68 5.88 -3.10
N VAL A 131 4.24 4.90 -3.81
CA VAL A 131 5.70 4.75 -3.99
C VAL A 131 6.29 5.96 -4.74
N ALA A 132 5.62 6.43 -5.80
CA ALA A 132 6.07 7.61 -6.55
C ALA A 132 6.10 8.87 -5.67
N TYR A 133 5.06 9.08 -4.87
CA TYR A 133 5.03 10.16 -3.88
C TYR A 133 6.21 10.03 -2.89
N ALA A 134 6.37 8.86 -2.27
CA ALA A 134 7.42 8.63 -1.29
C ALA A 134 8.80 8.95 -1.87
N LYS A 135 9.10 8.48 -3.08
CA LYS A 135 10.34 8.82 -3.81
C LYS A 135 10.50 10.32 -4.06
N SER A 136 9.42 11.03 -4.39
CA SER A 136 9.47 12.48 -4.66
C SER A 136 9.87 13.30 -3.43
N VAL A 137 9.64 12.77 -2.24
CA VAL A 137 10.03 13.40 -0.96
C VAL A 137 11.27 12.77 -0.31
N GLY A 138 12.02 11.95 -1.06
CA GLY A 138 13.24 11.29 -0.56
C GLY A 138 12.97 10.23 0.50
N LYS A 139 11.83 9.55 0.43
CA LYS A 139 11.36 8.54 1.38
C LYS A 139 10.95 7.25 0.64
N ARG A 140 10.50 6.26 1.39
CA ARG A 140 9.89 5.00 0.93
C ARG A 140 8.58 4.72 1.68
N LEU A 141 7.87 3.67 1.30
CA LEU A 141 6.80 3.14 2.15
C LEU A 141 7.43 2.34 3.31
N PRO A 142 6.75 2.21 4.45
CA PRO A 142 7.17 1.26 5.48
C PRO A 142 6.95 -0.17 5.00
N THR A 143 7.77 -1.11 5.44
CA THR A 143 7.47 -2.54 5.28
C THR A 143 6.29 -2.94 6.16
N VAL A 144 5.70 -4.10 5.91
CA VAL A 144 4.65 -4.66 6.78
C VAL A 144 5.17 -4.77 8.21
N ASP A 145 6.37 -5.29 8.40
CA ASP A 145 6.96 -5.48 9.73
C ASP A 145 7.23 -4.17 10.45
N GLU A 146 7.70 -3.13 9.76
CA GLU A 146 7.91 -1.80 10.33
C GLU A 146 6.58 -1.18 10.77
N TRP A 147 5.55 -1.29 9.90
CA TRP A 147 4.23 -0.77 10.21
C TRP A 147 3.59 -1.50 11.39
N GLU A 148 3.60 -2.83 11.38
CA GLU A 148 3.04 -3.65 12.47
C GLU A 148 3.77 -3.38 13.80
N PHE A 149 5.12 -3.32 13.78
CA PHE A 149 5.92 -3.04 14.97
C PHE A 149 5.56 -1.68 15.58
N ALA A 150 5.51 -0.62 14.77
CA ALA A 150 5.14 0.73 15.24
C ALA A 150 3.68 0.81 15.72
N ALA A 151 2.80 -0.02 15.15
CA ALA A 151 1.38 -0.08 15.46
C ALA A 151 1.05 -0.91 16.72
N LEU A 152 2.01 -1.65 17.30
CA LEU A 152 1.81 -2.33 18.59
C LEU A 152 1.70 -1.37 19.78
N ALA A 153 2.12 -0.12 19.62
CA ALA A 153 2.17 0.86 20.70
C ALA A 153 0.79 1.46 20.99
N ASP A 154 0.44 1.55 22.28
CA ASP A 154 -0.62 2.42 22.76
C ASP A 154 -0.07 3.81 23.17
N GLU A 155 -0.85 4.63 23.87
CA GLU A 155 -0.42 5.95 24.34
C GLU A 155 0.75 5.88 25.35
N HIS A 156 0.95 4.78 26.03
CA HIS A 156 1.83 4.67 27.20
C HIS A 156 2.94 3.64 27.06
N THR A 157 2.77 2.65 26.20
CA THR A 157 3.73 1.53 26.07
C THR A 157 4.04 1.24 24.61
N ALA A 158 5.30 0.89 24.33
CA ALA A 158 5.78 0.52 23.01
C ALA A 158 5.12 -0.76 22.46
N ASN A 159 4.65 -1.63 23.34
CA ASN A 159 3.94 -2.85 22.98
C ASN A 159 2.74 -3.07 23.92
N ALA A 160 1.56 -2.84 23.39
CA ALA A 160 0.29 -3.06 24.07
C ALA A 160 -0.47 -4.29 23.57
N SER A 161 0.16 -5.15 22.78
CA SER A 161 -0.48 -6.29 22.11
C SER A 161 -1.18 -7.27 23.08
N LEU A 162 -0.72 -7.32 24.34
CA LEU A 162 -1.32 -8.18 25.37
C LEU A 162 -2.46 -7.50 26.14
N LYS A 163 -2.75 -6.21 25.91
CA LYS A 163 -3.79 -5.48 26.62
C LYS A 163 -5.16 -5.67 25.93
N PRO A 164 -6.15 -6.26 26.62
CA PRO A 164 -7.50 -6.45 26.04
C PRO A 164 -8.16 -5.17 25.57
N GLU A 165 -7.97 -4.06 26.33
CA GLU A 165 -8.50 -2.74 26.00
C GLU A 165 -7.89 -2.17 24.70
N PHE A 166 -6.62 -2.45 24.43
CA PHE A 166 -5.98 -2.04 23.18
C PHE A 166 -6.53 -2.82 21.99
N THR A 167 -6.74 -4.13 22.15
CA THR A 167 -7.41 -4.94 21.14
C THR A 167 -8.83 -4.43 20.86
N ALA A 168 -9.60 -4.14 21.91
CA ALA A 168 -10.95 -3.59 21.76
C ALA A 168 -10.92 -2.21 21.05
N TYR A 169 -9.94 -1.36 21.36
CA TYR A 169 -9.73 -0.08 20.67
C TYR A 169 -9.52 -0.28 19.16
N ILE A 170 -8.63 -1.22 18.75
CA ILE A 170 -8.36 -1.53 17.36
C ILE A 170 -9.63 -2.01 16.66
N LEU A 171 -10.32 -2.99 17.21
CA LEU A 171 -11.54 -3.56 16.59
C LEU A 171 -12.66 -2.52 16.47
N ASN A 172 -12.87 -1.70 17.49
CA ASN A 172 -13.83 -0.59 17.44
C ASN A 172 -13.44 0.46 16.39
N SER A 173 -12.15 0.64 16.14
CA SER A 173 -11.66 1.57 15.12
C SER A 173 -12.05 1.15 13.71
N TYR A 174 -12.11 -0.16 13.43
CA TYR A 174 -12.50 -0.69 12.12
C TYR A 174 -13.99 -0.49 11.80
N GLN A 175 -14.83 -0.32 12.81
CA GLN A 175 -16.27 -0.12 12.63
C GLN A 175 -16.65 1.33 12.33
N LYS A 176 -15.75 2.28 12.57
CA LYS A 176 -16.02 3.72 12.41
C LYS A 176 -15.92 4.15 10.96
N LYS A 177 -17.04 4.58 10.37
CA LYS A 177 -17.11 5.07 8.99
C LYS A 177 -16.69 6.55 8.86
N TYR A 178 -16.12 6.93 7.70
CA TYR A 178 -15.92 8.33 7.23
C TYR A 178 -14.88 9.19 7.97
N LYS A 179 -14.02 8.64 8.80
CA LYS A 179 -12.96 9.44 9.44
C LYS A 179 -11.92 9.99 8.46
N TYR A 180 -11.71 9.35 7.33
CA TYR A 180 -10.77 9.77 6.29
C TYR A 180 -11.10 11.13 5.62
N LYS A 181 -12.26 11.72 5.91
CA LYS A 181 -12.63 13.07 5.43
C LYS A 181 -12.17 14.17 6.37
N LYS A 182 -11.80 13.83 7.59
CA LYS A 182 -11.38 14.78 8.63
C LYS A 182 -9.87 14.95 8.63
N PRO A 183 -9.34 16.06 9.13
CA PRO A 183 -7.90 16.25 9.30
C PRO A 183 -7.26 15.06 10.01
N VAL A 184 -5.98 14.81 9.75
CA VAL A 184 -5.17 13.87 10.54
C VAL A 184 -5.09 14.33 12.01
N LYS A 185 -4.57 13.49 12.89
CA LYS A 185 -4.49 13.72 14.36
C LYS A 185 -5.86 13.72 15.04
N GLN A 186 -6.72 12.80 14.62
CA GLN A 186 -8.04 12.61 15.23
C GLN A 186 -7.97 11.91 16.59
N ASN A 187 -6.92 11.12 16.83
CA ASN A 187 -6.70 10.40 18.07
C ASN A 187 -5.47 10.96 18.79
N ARG A 188 -5.23 10.54 20.03
CA ARG A 188 -3.96 10.82 20.71
C ARG A 188 -2.84 10.04 20.02
N PRO A 189 -1.60 10.55 20.11
CA PRO A 189 -0.47 9.82 19.55
C PRO A 189 -0.20 8.58 20.39
N ASN A 190 0.40 7.56 19.76
CA ASN A 190 0.91 6.42 20.49
C ASN A 190 2.23 6.75 21.21
N TYR A 191 2.80 5.78 21.90
CA TYR A 191 4.06 5.89 22.65
C TYR A 191 5.20 6.53 21.85
N TYR A 192 5.28 6.27 20.55
CA TYR A 192 6.30 6.86 19.68
C TYR A 192 5.96 8.27 19.19
N GLY A 193 4.75 8.75 19.41
CA GLY A 193 4.28 10.03 18.87
C GLY A 193 3.60 9.92 17.50
N LEU A 194 3.25 8.72 17.06
CA LEU A 194 2.53 8.46 15.81
C LEU A 194 1.03 8.62 16.02
N TYR A 195 0.37 9.32 15.10
CA TYR A 195 -1.09 9.51 15.13
C TYR A 195 -1.80 8.57 14.17
N ASP A 196 -3.03 8.22 14.53
CA ASP A 196 -4.01 7.60 13.67
C ASP A 196 -3.55 6.30 12.99
N MET A 197 -2.72 5.49 13.69
CA MET A 197 -2.31 4.18 13.19
C MET A 197 -3.52 3.27 12.94
N TYR A 198 -4.63 3.53 13.63
CA TYR A 198 -5.89 2.79 13.48
C TYR A 198 -7.08 3.73 13.30
N GLY A 199 -8.06 3.30 12.50
CA GLY A 199 -9.42 3.85 12.48
C GLY A 199 -9.63 5.10 11.63
N VAL A 200 -8.63 5.57 10.87
CA VAL A 200 -8.81 6.69 9.93
C VAL A 200 -8.74 6.18 8.51
N VAL A 201 -7.61 5.61 8.10
CA VAL A 201 -7.43 4.93 6.80
C VAL A 201 -6.62 3.65 7.01
N TRP A 202 -6.77 2.70 6.10
CA TRP A 202 -5.81 1.64 5.88
C TRP A 202 -4.59 2.23 5.19
N GLU A 203 -3.43 1.59 5.32
CA GLU A 203 -2.19 2.14 4.78
C GLU A 203 -1.43 1.13 3.94
N TRP A 204 -0.98 1.57 2.75
CA TRP A 204 -0.06 0.84 1.91
C TRP A 204 1.27 0.61 2.61
N THR A 205 1.81 -0.59 2.44
CA THR A 205 3.18 -0.95 2.82
C THR A 205 3.99 -1.33 1.57
N GLU A 206 5.32 -1.28 1.66
CA GLU A 206 6.21 -1.53 0.52
C GLU A 206 6.04 -2.95 -0.03
N ASP A 207 5.96 -3.91 0.86
CA ASP A 207 5.89 -5.35 0.62
C ASP A 207 4.49 -5.95 0.89
N PHE A 208 3.42 -5.17 0.70
CA PHE A 208 2.04 -5.61 0.99
C PHE A 208 1.68 -6.97 0.38
N SER A 209 2.28 -7.31 -0.77
CA SER A 209 2.06 -8.58 -1.48
C SER A 209 2.86 -9.76 -0.89
N SER A 210 3.77 -9.53 0.06
CA SER A 210 4.55 -10.61 0.69
C SER A 210 3.66 -11.63 1.38
N VAL A 211 2.49 -11.20 1.87
CA VAL A 211 1.44 -12.05 2.42
C VAL A 211 0.84 -13.00 1.37
N MET A 212 0.91 -12.64 0.08
CA MET A 212 0.39 -13.48 -1.01
C MET A 212 1.39 -14.55 -1.46
N MET A 213 2.70 -14.32 -1.29
CA MET A 213 3.73 -15.29 -1.72
C MET A 213 3.66 -16.59 -0.90
N THR A 214 3.15 -16.54 0.32
CA THR A 214 2.82 -17.74 1.10
C THR A 214 1.64 -18.53 0.52
N ARG A 215 0.82 -17.92 -0.37
CA ARG A 215 -0.30 -18.59 -1.05
C ARG A 215 0.10 -19.36 -2.31
N GLU A 216 1.21 -18.99 -2.97
CA GLU A 216 1.64 -19.62 -4.23
C GLU A 216 2.62 -20.79 -4.07
N SER A 217 2.99 -21.14 -2.88
CA SER A 217 3.72 -22.39 -2.62
C SER A 217 2.77 -23.58 -2.84
N ARG A 218 2.52 -23.86 -4.13
CA ARG A 218 1.57 -24.87 -4.64
C ARG A 218 1.88 -26.33 -4.22
N ASN A 219 2.89 -26.53 -3.39
CA ASN A 219 3.31 -27.87 -2.95
C ASN A 219 3.26 -28.07 -1.43
N ASP A 220 2.83 -27.10 -0.64
CA ASP A 220 2.73 -27.28 0.80
C ASP A 220 1.28 -27.08 1.28
N LYS A 221 0.56 -28.18 1.42
CA LYS A 221 -0.82 -28.23 1.93
C LYS A 221 -0.97 -27.62 3.33
N SER A 222 0.13 -27.47 4.09
CA SER A 222 0.12 -27.03 5.49
C SER A 222 -0.08 -25.51 5.63
N GLU A 223 0.38 -24.69 4.67
CA GLU A 223 0.27 -23.22 4.76
C GLU A 223 -1.12 -22.69 4.42
N ASN A 224 -1.82 -23.35 3.49
CA ASN A 224 -3.21 -23.04 3.20
C ASN A 224 -4.15 -23.42 4.37
N GLU A 225 -3.87 -24.49 5.09
CA GLU A 225 -4.62 -24.86 6.29
C GLU A 225 -4.45 -23.82 7.39
N GLY A 226 -3.26 -23.18 7.55
CA GLY A 226 -3.03 -22.11 8.53
C GLY A 226 -3.89 -20.86 8.29
N LEU A 227 -4.11 -20.45 7.05
CA LEU A 227 -4.97 -19.31 6.71
C LEU A 227 -6.47 -19.64 6.82
N TYR A 228 -6.88 -20.84 6.41
CA TYR A 228 -8.26 -21.32 6.57
C TYR A 228 -8.55 -21.76 8.03
N CYS A 229 -7.56 -22.31 8.73
CA CYS A 229 -7.68 -22.61 10.16
C CYS A 229 -7.69 -21.34 11.01
N ALA A 230 -7.00 -20.26 10.62
CA ALA A 230 -7.13 -18.95 11.26
C ALA A 230 -8.57 -18.41 11.11
N ALA A 231 -9.20 -18.57 9.95
CA ALA A 231 -10.62 -18.25 9.76
C ALA A 231 -11.53 -19.14 10.60
N GLY A 232 -11.16 -20.41 10.84
CA GLY A 232 -11.91 -21.34 11.70
C GLY A 232 -11.60 -21.17 13.19
N ALA A 233 -10.38 -20.78 13.56
CA ALA A 233 -9.99 -20.48 14.95
C ALA A 233 -10.57 -19.16 15.49
N LEU A 234 -11.16 -18.34 14.62
CA LEU A 234 -11.88 -17.11 15.00
C LEU A 234 -13.17 -17.37 15.79
N THR A 235 -13.51 -18.61 16.01
CA THR A 235 -14.78 -18.94 16.68
C THR A 235 -14.73 -18.77 18.19
N SER A 236 -13.60 -18.46 18.84
CA SER A 236 -13.74 -18.43 20.29
C SER A 236 -12.84 -17.62 21.17
N SER A 237 -11.58 -17.31 20.89
CA SER A 237 -10.84 -16.81 22.08
C SER A 237 -9.74 -15.78 21.88
N ASP A 238 -9.29 -15.47 20.69
CA ASP A 238 -8.22 -14.48 20.55
C ASP A 238 -8.57 -13.33 19.59
N LEU A 239 -9.27 -12.33 20.12
CA LEU A 239 -9.62 -11.10 19.43
C LEU A 239 -8.38 -10.33 18.92
N ARG A 240 -7.19 -10.55 19.51
CA ARG A 240 -5.92 -9.97 19.04
C ARG A 240 -5.54 -10.51 17.67
N ASN A 241 -5.65 -11.82 17.53
CA ASN A 241 -5.39 -12.49 16.26
C ASN A 241 -6.39 -12.04 15.18
N TYR A 242 -7.65 -11.77 15.55
CA TYR A 242 -8.65 -11.25 14.62
C TYR A 242 -8.28 -9.85 14.09
N ALA A 243 -7.84 -8.94 14.96
CA ALA A 243 -7.44 -7.60 14.55
C ALA A 243 -6.23 -7.62 13.58
N ALA A 244 -5.24 -8.48 13.84
CA ALA A 244 -4.13 -8.70 12.93
C ALA A 244 -4.59 -9.38 11.63
N PHE A 245 -5.40 -10.43 11.72
CA PHE A 245 -5.96 -11.12 10.56
C PHE A 245 -6.65 -10.17 9.59
N MET A 246 -7.45 -9.21 10.07
CA MET A 246 -8.13 -8.24 9.21
C MET A 246 -7.14 -7.41 8.39
N ARG A 247 -6.00 -6.98 8.97
CA ARG A 247 -4.98 -6.23 8.26
C ARG A 247 -4.29 -7.05 7.18
N PHE A 248 -3.93 -8.28 7.52
CA PHE A 248 -3.28 -9.19 6.58
C PHE A 248 -4.23 -9.66 5.47
N ALA A 249 -5.50 -9.94 5.81
CA ALA A 249 -6.53 -10.29 4.83
C ALA A 249 -6.75 -9.17 3.81
N LEU A 250 -6.79 -7.92 4.26
CA LEU A 250 -6.87 -6.77 3.36
C LEU A 250 -5.65 -6.75 2.42
N ARG A 251 -4.42 -6.79 2.95
CA ARG A 251 -3.18 -6.77 2.15
C ARG A 251 -3.15 -7.91 1.15
N GLY A 252 -3.60 -9.11 1.54
CA GLY A 252 -3.67 -10.27 0.65
C GLY A 252 -4.79 -10.22 -0.38
N SER A 253 -5.75 -9.30 -0.28
CA SER A 253 -6.90 -9.18 -1.20
C SER A 253 -6.76 -8.07 -2.24
N ILE A 254 -5.76 -7.19 -2.11
CA ILE A 254 -5.61 -6.02 -2.96
C ILE A 254 -4.46 -6.21 -3.97
N GLN A 255 -4.57 -5.53 -5.11
CA GLN A 255 -3.53 -5.45 -6.13
C GLN A 255 -2.89 -4.06 -6.12
N ALA A 256 -1.67 -3.96 -6.65
CA ALA A 256 -0.88 -2.72 -6.62
C ALA A 256 -1.55 -1.53 -7.32
N ASN A 257 -2.40 -1.77 -8.30
CA ASN A 257 -3.15 -0.73 -9.03
C ASN A 257 -4.52 -0.40 -8.40
N TYR A 258 -4.96 -1.08 -7.36
CA TYR A 258 -6.26 -0.81 -6.71
C TYR A 258 -6.25 0.53 -6.00
N CYS A 259 -7.37 1.25 -6.12
CA CYS A 259 -7.60 2.56 -5.52
C CYS A 259 -8.88 2.52 -4.68
N ILE A 260 -8.73 2.42 -3.37
CA ILE A 260 -9.83 2.18 -2.44
C ILE A 260 -10.07 3.44 -1.60
N ASN A 261 -11.33 3.76 -1.33
CA ASN A 261 -11.75 5.01 -0.69
C ASN A 261 -11.34 5.18 0.79
N ASN A 262 -10.83 4.14 1.42
CA ASN A 262 -10.34 4.14 2.79
C ASN A 262 -8.89 3.63 2.90
N LEU A 263 -8.16 3.61 1.80
CA LEU A 263 -6.77 3.17 1.73
C LEU A 263 -5.89 4.35 1.28
N GLY A 264 -5.02 4.77 2.18
CA GLY A 264 -4.00 5.80 1.99
C GLY A 264 -2.61 5.25 2.27
N PHE A 265 -1.70 6.09 2.76
CA PHE A 265 -0.33 5.67 3.11
C PHE A 265 0.37 6.70 3.98
N ARG A 266 1.43 6.29 4.64
CA ARG A 266 2.48 7.14 5.24
C ARG A 266 3.84 6.70 4.73
N CYS A 267 4.85 7.56 4.88
CA CYS A 267 6.20 7.25 4.42
C CYS A 267 7.11 6.88 5.58
N ALA A 268 8.10 6.05 5.27
CA ALA A 268 9.23 5.71 6.12
C ALA A 268 10.54 6.22 5.50
N LYS A 269 11.60 6.29 6.30
CA LYS A 269 12.95 6.59 5.85
C LYS A 269 13.94 5.78 6.69
N ASP A 270 14.99 5.27 6.03
CA ASP A 270 16.07 4.60 6.73
C ASP A 270 16.86 5.60 7.59
N ILE A 271 17.49 5.09 8.64
CA ILE A 271 18.46 5.86 9.42
C ILE A 271 19.79 5.68 8.72
N ASP A 272 20.38 6.81 8.30
CA ASP A 272 21.70 6.88 7.67
C ASP A 272 22.80 6.43 8.64
#